data_98460a5d07acb557cf525d17427c61f3
#
_entry.id   98460a5d07acb557cf525d17427c61f3
#
_cell.length_a   1.000
_cell.length_b   1.000
_cell.length_c   1.000
_cell.angle_alpha   90.00
_cell.angle_beta   90.00
_cell.angle_gamma   90.00
#
_symmetry.space_group_name_H-M   'P 1'
#
loop_
_entity.id
_entity.type
_entity.pdbx_description
1 polymer ?
#
loop_
_entity_poly.entity_id
_entity_poly.type
_entity_poly.pdbx_seq_one_letter_code
_entity_poly.pdbx_strand_id
1 'polypeptide(L)'
;MKLHELTPAAGATKPAYRKGRGAGSGNGKTAGRGHKGQWARSGGGVRPGFEGGQMPLARRLPKRGFHNIFGTTYAPVNVSALEKFEDGAEVTAEILCNAGIVKNALDGIKILGTGTLTKKLTVKAAAFSAPAKEKIEAAGGKAEVV
;
A
#
# COMPACT_ATOMS: atom_id res chain seq x y z
N MET A 1 -30.17 -14.84 -0.53
CA MET A 1 -29.93 -13.39 -0.76
C MET A 1 -30.65 -13.00 -2.04
N LYS A 2 -31.56 -12.02 -1.96
CA LYS A 2 -32.30 -11.53 -3.12
C LYS A 2 -31.60 -10.29 -3.70
N LEU A 3 -31.76 -10.01 -5.01
CA LEU A 3 -31.06 -8.89 -5.66
C LEU A 3 -31.32 -7.53 -5.00
N HIS A 4 -32.53 -7.31 -4.47
CA HIS A 4 -32.86 -6.05 -3.78
C HIS A 4 -32.25 -5.91 -2.37
N GLU A 5 -31.69 -6.98 -1.81
CA GLU A 5 -31.00 -6.99 -0.53
C GLU A 5 -29.51 -6.65 -0.66
N LEU A 6 -28.99 -6.59 -1.91
CA LEU A 6 -27.61 -6.23 -2.16
C LEU A 6 -27.38 -4.76 -1.89
N THR A 7 -26.62 -4.47 -0.87
CA THR A 7 -26.22 -3.10 -0.51
C THR A 7 -24.70 -3.00 -0.49
N PRO A 8 -24.12 -1.88 -0.95
CA PRO A 8 -22.69 -1.67 -0.86
C PRO A 8 -22.26 -1.62 0.62
N ALA A 9 -21.00 -1.95 0.89
CA ALA A 9 -20.44 -1.82 2.24
C ALA A 9 -20.58 -0.40 2.78
N ALA A 10 -20.76 -0.27 4.07
CA ALA A 10 -20.90 1.04 4.73
C ALA A 10 -19.73 1.96 4.38
N GLY A 11 -20.02 3.17 3.89
CA GLY A 11 -19.02 4.14 3.45
C GLY A 11 -18.52 3.98 2.00
N ALA A 12 -18.93 2.94 1.28
CA ALA A 12 -18.57 2.75 -0.13
C ALA A 12 -19.26 3.74 -1.07
N THR A 13 -20.47 4.20 -0.69
CA THR A 13 -21.23 5.21 -1.43
C THR A 13 -21.35 6.50 -0.62
N LYS A 14 -21.19 7.63 -1.30
CA LYS A 14 -21.39 8.96 -0.74
C LYS A 14 -22.47 9.69 -1.55
N PRO A 15 -23.30 10.53 -0.90
CA PRO A 15 -24.28 11.36 -1.60
C PRO A 15 -23.56 12.25 -2.62
N ALA A 16 -24.15 12.37 -3.81
CA ALA A 16 -23.58 13.17 -4.91
C ALA A 16 -23.56 14.65 -4.52
N TYR A 17 -22.36 15.24 -4.50
CA TYR A 17 -22.16 16.65 -4.21
C TYR A 17 -21.98 17.43 -5.53
N ARG A 18 -23.06 18.08 -6.00
CA ARG A 18 -23.06 18.85 -7.24
C ARG A 18 -22.91 20.33 -6.98
N LYS A 19 -21.86 20.94 -7.53
CA LYS A 19 -21.60 22.38 -7.43
C LYS A 19 -22.36 23.16 -8.53
N GLY A 20 -22.63 24.46 -8.27
CA GLY A 20 -23.29 25.32 -9.23
C GLY A 20 -24.76 24.96 -9.52
N ARG A 21 -25.50 24.44 -8.52
CA ARG A 21 -26.91 24.05 -8.65
C ARG A 21 -27.80 24.75 -7.62
N GLY A 22 -27.83 26.09 -7.70
CA GLY A 22 -28.69 26.94 -6.90
C GLY A 22 -28.06 27.44 -5.60
N ALA A 23 -28.56 28.56 -5.11
CA ALA A 23 -28.05 29.24 -3.91
C ALA A 23 -28.26 28.41 -2.64
N GLY A 24 -29.35 27.66 -2.53
CA GLY A 24 -29.66 26.83 -1.38
C GLY A 24 -28.64 25.72 -1.08
N SER A 25 -27.84 25.33 -2.09
CA SER A 25 -26.77 24.34 -1.89
C SER A 25 -25.51 24.91 -1.20
N GLY A 26 -25.44 26.25 -0.97
CA GLY A 26 -24.24 26.94 -0.51
C GLY A 26 -23.12 27.08 -1.58
N ASN A 27 -23.24 26.41 -2.71
CA ASN A 27 -22.25 26.37 -3.79
C ASN A 27 -22.82 26.84 -5.12
N GLY A 28 -23.83 27.74 -5.11
CA GLY A 28 -24.55 28.16 -6.29
C GLY A 28 -23.75 29.08 -7.21
N LYS A 29 -23.45 30.30 -6.77
CA LYS A 29 -22.89 31.38 -7.60
C LYS A 29 -21.48 31.08 -8.13
N THR A 30 -20.55 30.78 -7.26
CA THR A 30 -19.14 30.59 -7.61
C THR A 30 -18.67 29.14 -7.59
N ALA A 31 -19.58 28.22 -7.30
CA ALA A 31 -19.32 26.77 -7.22
C ALA A 31 -18.14 26.38 -6.30
N GLY A 32 -17.87 27.19 -5.27
CA GLY A 32 -16.77 27.00 -4.32
C GLY A 32 -15.39 27.40 -4.86
N ARG A 33 -15.33 28.10 -6.02
CA ARG A 33 -14.06 28.55 -6.63
C ARG A 33 -13.65 29.98 -6.23
N GLY A 34 -14.52 30.72 -5.52
CA GLY A 34 -14.31 32.12 -5.24
C GLY A 34 -14.61 33.04 -6.43
N HIS A 35 -14.15 34.29 -6.41
CA HIS A 35 -14.51 35.26 -7.45
C HIS A 35 -13.55 35.26 -8.65
N LYS A 36 -12.32 35.71 -8.48
CA LYS A 36 -11.29 35.86 -9.52
C LYS A 36 -10.05 35.05 -9.17
N GLY A 37 -9.20 34.82 -10.14
CA GLY A 37 -7.94 34.14 -9.96
C GLY A 37 -7.77 32.96 -10.92
N GLN A 38 -6.55 32.49 -11.05
CA GLN A 38 -6.15 31.42 -11.96
C GLN A 38 -6.89 30.10 -11.64
N TRP A 39 -7.08 29.79 -10.37
CA TRP A 39 -7.77 28.56 -9.93
C TRP A 39 -9.29 28.56 -10.17
N ALA A 40 -9.89 29.74 -10.37
CA ALA A 40 -11.32 29.88 -10.61
C ALA A 40 -11.71 29.59 -12.07
N ARG A 41 -10.78 29.53 -12.98
CA ARG A 41 -11.02 29.35 -14.42
C ARG A 41 -11.16 27.88 -14.80
N SER A 42 -11.75 27.63 -15.95
CA SER A 42 -11.79 26.30 -16.54
C SER A 42 -10.38 25.88 -16.93
N GLY A 43 -9.95 24.66 -16.56
CA GLY A 43 -8.58 24.21 -16.77
C GLY A 43 -7.52 25.01 -15.96
N GLY A 44 -7.93 25.95 -15.12
CA GLY A 44 -7.02 26.75 -14.29
C GLY A 44 -6.32 25.90 -13.23
N GLY A 45 -5.10 26.27 -12.95
CA GLY A 45 -4.27 25.62 -11.94
C GLY A 45 -2.78 25.77 -12.28
N VAL A 46 -1.96 25.43 -11.34
CA VAL A 46 -0.50 25.35 -11.50
C VAL A 46 -0.05 23.93 -11.20
N ARG A 47 1.10 23.54 -11.75
CA ARG A 47 1.68 22.23 -11.48
C ARG A 47 1.97 22.04 -9.98
N PRO A 48 1.92 20.81 -9.44
CA PRO A 48 2.32 20.54 -8.06
C PRO A 48 3.73 21.06 -7.78
N GLY A 49 3.91 21.67 -6.60
CA GLY A 49 5.20 22.24 -6.19
C GLY A 49 5.61 23.56 -6.86
N PHE A 50 4.70 24.22 -7.61
CA PHE A 50 4.96 25.56 -8.14
C PHE A 50 4.84 26.61 -7.03
N GLU A 51 5.85 27.46 -6.88
CA GLU A 51 5.96 28.46 -5.83
C GLU A 51 5.95 29.90 -6.41
N GLY A 52 5.08 30.19 -7.36
CA GLY A 52 4.88 31.55 -7.88
C GLY A 52 6.07 32.14 -8.64
N GLY A 53 7.00 31.33 -9.15
CA GLY A 53 8.23 31.77 -9.80
C GLY A 53 9.48 31.67 -8.93
N GLN A 54 9.32 31.50 -7.61
CA GLN A 54 10.42 31.15 -6.71
C GLN A 54 10.90 29.71 -7.03
N MET A 55 12.21 29.46 -6.85
CA MET A 55 12.77 28.13 -7.03
C MET A 55 12.08 27.13 -6.10
N PRO A 56 11.47 26.05 -6.63
CA PRO A 56 10.77 25.05 -5.82
C PRO A 56 11.66 24.42 -4.74
N LEU A 57 11.09 24.08 -3.60
CA LEU A 57 11.81 23.51 -2.45
C LEU A 57 12.67 22.31 -2.85
N ALA A 58 12.15 21.42 -3.70
CA ALA A 58 12.89 20.26 -4.19
C ALA A 58 14.20 20.61 -4.94
N ARG A 59 14.27 21.79 -5.54
CA ARG A 59 15.48 22.29 -6.23
C ARG A 59 16.40 23.09 -5.31
N ARG A 60 15.87 23.67 -4.24
CA ARG A 60 16.66 24.41 -3.24
C ARG A 60 17.44 23.48 -2.32
N LEU A 61 16.90 22.29 -2.06
CA LEU A 61 17.57 21.31 -1.22
C LEU A 61 18.78 20.70 -1.93
N PRO A 62 19.95 20.65 -1.30
CA PRO A 62 21.11 19.96 -1.85
C PRO A 62 20.80 18.48 -2.09
N LYS A 63 21.26 17.93 -3.18
CA LYS A 63 21.22 16.48 -3.44
C LYS A 63 22.10 15.77 -2.42
N ARG A 64 21.61 14.70 -1.85
CA ARG A 64 22.34 13.92 -0.84
C ARG A 64 22.29 12.44 -1.17
N GLY A 65 23.40 11.76 -0.91
CA GLY A 65 23.53 10.33 -1.04
C GLY A 65 23.68 9.85 -2.47
N PHE A 66 23.73 8.53 -2.61
CA PHE A 66 23.80 7.82 -3.88
C PHE A 66 22.92 6.57 -3.79
N HIS A 67 22.51 6.05 -4.92
CA HIS A 67 21.79 4.80 -5.02
C HIS A 67 22.79 3.67 -5.34
N ASN A 68 22.90 2.68 -4.47
CA ASN A 68 23.73 1.50 -4.73
C ASN A 68 23.01 0.62 -5.76
N ILE A 69 23.57 0.54 -6.98
CA ILE A 69 23.03 -0.29 -8.08
C ILE A 69 23.21 -1.79 -7.86
N PHE A 70 24.14 -2.19 -7.00
CA PHE A 70 24.40 -3.58 -6.63
C PHE A 70 23.73 -3.98 -5.31
N GLY A 71 22.82 -3.16 -4.82
CA GLY A 71 22.08 -3.45 -3.59
C GLY A 71 21.06 -4.57 -3.77
N THR A 72 21.07 -5.55 -2.88
CA THR A 72 20.07 -6.62 -2.84
C THR A 72 18.76 -6.10 -2.27
N THR A 73 17.66 -6.31 -2.96
CA THR A 73 16.32 -5.87 -2.57
C THR A 73 15.40 -7.06 -2.37
N TYR A 74 15.00 -7.33 -1.13
CA TYR A 74 14.08 -8.40 -0.79
C TYR A 74 12.62 -7.93 -0.77
N ALA A 75 11.70 -8.81 -1.19
CA ALA A 75 10.27 -8.62 -0.99
C ALA A 75 9.90 -8.97 0.47
N PRO A 76 9.43 -8.01 1.30
CA PRO A 76 9.10 -8.26 2.68
C PRO A 76 7.73 -8.96 2.81
N VAL A 77 7.66 -10.03 3.59
CA VAL A 77 6.42 -10.74 3.94
C VAL A 77 6.33 -10.89 5.45
N ASN A 78 5.23 -10.45 6.04
CA ASN A 78 5.00 -10.59 7.47
C ASN A 78 4.47 -11.98 7.84
N VAL A 79 4.81 -12.47 9.03
CA VAL A 79 4.33 -13.74 9.58
C VAL A 79 2.80 -13.82 9.58
N SER A 80 2.09 -12.72 9.83
CA SER A 80 0.63 -12.68 9.77
C SER A 80 0.04 -13.05 8.40
N ALA A 81 0.77 -12.83 7.31
CA ALA A 81 0.31 -13.20 5.98
C ALA A 81 0.40 -14.71 5.72
N LEU A 82 1.25 -15.42 6.47
CA LEU A 82 1.41 -16.88 6.39
C LEU A 82 0.24 -17.62 7.02
N GLU A 83 -0.55 -16.99 7.88
CA GLU A 83 -1.75 -17.57 8.50
C GLU A 83 -2.83 -17.99 7.49
N LYS A 84 -2.74 -17.51 6.24
CA LYS A 84 -3.64 -17.88 5.15
C LYS A 84 -3.42 -19.32 4.63
N PHE A 85 -2.26 -19.91 4.88
CA PHE A 85 -1.94 -21.26 4.43
C PHE A 85 -2.49 -22.33 5.37
N GLU A 86 -2.60 -23.53 4.87
CA GLU A 86 -3.05 -24.69 5.66
C GLU A 86 -1.93 -25.19 6.58
N ASP A 87 -2.32 -25.83 7.69
CA ASP A 87 -1.36 -26.39 8.63
C ASP A 87 -0.55 -27.52 7.95
N GLY A 88 0.75 -27.52 8.17
CA GLY A 88 1.70 -28.43 7.53
C GLY A 88 2.13 -28.08 6.11
N ALA A 89 1.64 -26.96 5.55
CA ALA A 89 2.01 -26.56 4.20
C ALA A 89 3.48 -26.14 4.09
N GLU A 90 4.07 -26.41 2.93
CA GLU A 90 5.36 -25.88 2.52
C GLU A 90 5.15 -24.55 1.81
N VAL A 91 5.77 -23.48 2.28
CA VAL A 91 5.63 -22.13 1.73
C VAL A 91 6.90 -21.72 1.03
N THR A 92 6.86 -21.71 -0.30
CA THR A 92 7.95 -21.24 -1.18
C THR A 92 7.65 -19.87 -1.76
N ALA A 93 8.65 -19.24 -2.40
CA ALA A 93 8.47 -17.97 -3.10
C ALA A 93 7.37 -18.02 -4.17
N GLU A 94 7.29 -19.13 -4.91
CA GLU A 94 6.29 -19.34 -5.95
C GLU A 94 4.87 -19.40 -5.38
N ILE A 95 4.70 -20.11 -4.27
CA ILE A 95 3.40 -20.24 -3.59
C ILE A 95 2.93 -18.87 -3.06
N LEU A 96 3.85 -18.04 -2.53
CA LEU A 96 3.54 -16.70 -2.08
C LEU A 96 3.12 -15.76 -3.22
N CYS A 97 3.73 -15.90 -4.39
CA CYS A 97 3.33 -15.19 -5.60
C CYS A 97 1.98 -15.65 -6.12
N ASN A 98 1.74 -16.96 -6.19
CA ASN A 98 0.47 -17.54 -6.65
C ASN A 98 -0.71 -17.19 -5.72
N ALA A 99 -0.46 -17.13 -4.42
CA ALA A 99 -1.43 -16.67 -3.42
C ALA A 99 -1.68 -15.15 -3.45
N GLY A 100 -0.96 -14.39 -4.29
CA GLY A 100 -1.09 -12.95 -4.42
C GLY A 100 -0.60 -12.14 -3.21
N ILE A 101 0.16 -12.76 -2.30
CA ILE A 101 0.75 -12.08 -1.13
C ILE A 101 1.91 -11.19 -1.59
N VAL A 102 2.68 -11.67 -2.55
CA VAL A 102 3.80 -10.97 -3.18
C VAL A 102 3.55 -10.87 -4.68
N LYS A 103 3.68 -9.69 -5.27
CA LYS A 103 3.55 -9.51 -6.72
C LYS A 103 4.82 -9.91 -7.47
N ASN A 104 5.97 -9.64 -6.88
CA ASN A 104 7.28 -9.92 -7.47
C ASN A 104 8.25 -10.27 -6.35
N ALA A 105 8.93 -11.40 -6.47
CA ALA A 105 9.89 -11.89 -5.47
C ALA A 105 11.17 -11.03 -5.39
N LEU A 106 11.42 -10.14 -6.40
CA LEU A 106 12.65 -9.35 -6.49
C LEU A 106 13.90 -10.26 -6.44
N ASP A 107 14.89 -9.92 -5.60
CA ASP A 107 16.11 -10.73 -5.38
C ASP A 107 15.89 -11.86 -4.34
N GLY A 108 14.65 -12.02 -3.85
CA GLY A 108 14.24 -13.03 -2.89
C GLY A 108 13.20 -12.50 -1.90
N ILE A 109 12.66 -13.41 -1.10
CA ILE A 109 11.66 -13.07 -0.09
C ILE A 109 12.32 -13.03 1.29
N LYS A 110 11.99 -11.99 2.07
CA LYS A 110 12.40 -11.86 3.48
C LYS A 110 11.19 -11.91 4.40
N ILE A 111 11.20 -12.89 5.31
CA ILE A 111 10.11 -13.02 6.30
C ILE A 111 10.38 -12.14 7.51
N LEU A 112 9.38 -11.32 7.86
CA LEU A 112 9.41 -10.37 8.98
C LEU A 112 8.46 -10.81 10.09
N GLY A 113 8.83 -10.53 11.35
CA GLY A 113 8.15 -11.03 12.54
C GLY A 113 6.87 -10.30 12.96
N THR A 114 6.26 -9.46 12.10
CA THR A 114 5.02 -8.77 12.45
C THR A 114 3.81 -9.72 12.40
N GLY A 115 3.04 -9.73 13.47
CA GLY A 115 1.86 -10.59 13.65
C GLY A 115 2.15 -11.86 14.46
N THR A 116 1.16 -12.75 14.51
CA THR A 116 1.22 -14.04 15.19
C THR A 116 1.03 -15.17 14.17
N LEU A 117 1.61 -16.31 14.44
CA LEU A 117 1.43 -17.55 13.67
C LEU A 117 0.99 -18.65 14.62
N THR A 118 -0.11 -19.32 14.28
CA THR A 118 -0.65 -20.44 15.06
C THR A 118 -0.42 -21.80 14.39
N LYS A 119 -0.08 -21.76 13.10
CA LYS A 119 0.04 -22.93 12.25
C LYS A 119 1.49 -23.40 12.11
N LYS A 120 1.65 -24.71 11.97
CA LYS A 120 2.95 -25.34 11.70
C LYS A 120 3.23 -25.28 10.21
N LEU A 121 4.18 -24.45 9.80
CA LEU A 121 4.53 -24.28 8.40
C LEU A 121 6.03 -24.53 8.18
N THR A 122 6.35 -25.11 7.02
CA THR A 122 7.72 -25.18 6.53
C THR A 122 7.94 -24.03 5.56
N VAL A 123 8.68 -23.00 5.98
CA VAL A 123 8.87 -21.78 5.19
C VAL A 123 10.26 -21.76 4.57
N LYS A 124 10.32 -21.69 3.23
CA LYS A 124 11.56 -21.57 2.45
C LYS A 124 11.67 -20.13 1.89
N ALA A 125 12.65 -19.38 2.37
CA ALA A 125 12.86 -17.99 1.96
C ALA A 125 14.33 -17.59 1.94
N ALA A 126 14.68 -16.54 1.18
CA ALA A 126 16.05 -16.06 1.07
C ALA A 126 16.59 -15.46 2.38
N ALA A 127 15.72 -14.90 3.23
CA ALA A 127 16.13 -14.35 4.53
C ALA A 127 14.97 -14.36 5.54
N PHE A 128 15.33 -14.38 6.82
CA PHE A 128 14.42 -14.27 7.95
C PHE A 128 14.92 -13.20 8.92
N SER A 129 14.01 -12.47 9.56
CA SER A 129 14.35 -11.69 10.73
C SER A 129 14.37 -12.60 11.98
N ALA A 130 15.18 -12.27 12.99
CA ALA A 130 15.26 -13.05 14.22
C ALA A 130 13.87 -13.32 14.85
N PRO A 131 12.99 -12.28 15.04
CA PRO A 131 11.66 -12.51 15.61
C PRO A 131 10.73 -13.31 14.68
N ALA A 132 10.98 -13.36 13.37
CA ALA A 132 10.19 -14.22 12.48
C ALA A 132 10.55 -15.68 12.66
N LYS A 133 11.85 -15.98 12.76
CA LYS A 133 12.35 -17.33 12.98
C LYS A 133 11.85 -17.90 14.30
N GLU A 134 11.96 -17.14 15.37
CA GLU A 134 11.47 -17.52 16.71
C GLU A 134 9.96 -17.84 16.68
N LYS A 135 9.14 -17.04 15.99
CA LYS A 135 7.69 -17.27 15.90
C LYS A 135 7.31 -18.50 15.08
N ILE A 136 8.04 -18.77 14.00
CA ILE A 136 7.81 -19.97 13.17
C ILE A 136 8.20 -21.23 13.97
N GLU A 137 9.34 -21.21 14.66
CA GLU A 137 9.80 -22.32 15.49
C GLU A 137 8.90 -22.53 16.72
N ALA A 138 8.43 -21.45 17.37
CA ALA A 138 7.49 -21.51 18.48
C ALA A 138 6.13 -22.13 18.09
N ALA A 139 5.68 -21.89 16.85
CA ALA A 139 4.49 -22.54 16.28
C ALA A 139 4.74 -24.02 15.89
N GLY A 140 5.97 -24.53 16.04
CA GLY A 140 6.36 -25.89 15.67
C GLY A 140 6.64 -26.07 14.16
N GLY A 141 6.84 -24.96 13.44
CA GLY A 141 7.24 -24.94 12.03
C GLY A 141 8.75 -25.00 11.84
N LYS A 142 9.18 -24.95 10.57
CA LYS A 142 10.59 -24.87 10.18
C LYS A 142 10.85 -23.66 9.29
N ALA A 143 12.00 -22.98 9.52
CA ALA A 143 12.47 -21.90 8.69
C ALA A 143 13.75 -22.34 7.96
N GLU A 144 13.69 -22.46 6.64
CA GLU A 144 14.79 -22.90 5.79
C GLU A 144 15.24 -21.75 4.90
N VAL A 145 16.54 -21.45 4.87
CA VAL A 145 17.13 -20.43 4.00
C VAL A 145 17.55 -21.10 2.69
N VAL A 146 17.12 -20.52 1.57
CA VAL A 146 17.34 -21.03 0.21
C VAL A 146 18.08 -20.00 -0.62
#